data_63934882154699512e3aa24095ccef12
#
_entry.id   63934882154699512e3aa24095ccef12
#
_cell.length_a   1.000
_cell.length_b   1.000
_cell.length_c   1.000
_cell.angle_alpha   90.00
_cell.angle_beta   90.00
_cell.angle_gamma   90.00
#
_symmetry.space_group_name_H-M   'P 1'
#
loop_
_entity.id
_entity.type
_entity.pdbx_description
1 polymer ?
#
loop_
_entity_poly.entity_id
_entity_poly.type
_entity_poly.pdbx_seq_one_letter_code
_entity_poly.pdbx_strand_id
1 'polypeptide(L)'
;MNSKKLLLSLVFLHALILGIAQSEVTINQEALLENLKILSADDMEGRLVGTKGSAKARQFVIEKFKALNVKTINGNFEQDFSFKHDSKEYKAKNVLGMVKGTKYPNTYIVVSAHYDHEGIKNGVIYNGADDDASGTSALIAFAEYLQKNPPKHSVILAAFDAEEFGLLGAEHFVKSDMINIKKVIANVNMDMISRSDINTLWVVGPRYYKHLKAVIPNASDASNFRVKIGHEGLDDKADWTNSSDHAPFHDKNIPFLFFTVDDHKDYHKPTDDFENIQPDFYIKSVKTIISVFEKIDDFSL
;
A
#
# COMPACT_ATOMS: atom_id res chain seq x y z
N MET A 1 -62.72 2.60 -53.63
CA MET A 1 -62.08 1.59 -52.75
C MET A 1 -60.74 2.15 -52.27
N ASN A 2 -60.74 2.62 -51.01
CA ASN A 2 -59.58 3.33 -50.45
C ASN A 2 -58.71 2.37 -49.66
N SER A 3 -57.49 2.16 -50.13
CA SER A 3 -56.45 1.45 -49.39
C SER A 3 -55.62 2.44 -48.53
N LYS A 4 -55.80 2.44 -47.25
CA LYS A 4 -54.98 3.23 -46.31
C LYS A 4 -53.63 2.50 -46.13
N LYS A 5 -52.52 3.15 -46.55
CA LYS A 5 -51.17 2.70 -46.26
C LYS A 5 -50.85 3.09 -44.83
N LEU A 6 -50.61 2.08 -44.00
CA LEU A 6 -50.13 2.20 -42.62
C LEU A 6 -48.62 2.37 -42.67
N LEU A 7 -48.13 3.57 -42.35
CA LEU A 7 -46.68 3.88 -42.20
C LEU A 7 -46.25 3.47 -40.80
N LEU A 8 -45.50 2.39 -40.68
CA LEU A 8 -44.88 1.96 -39.42
C LEU A 8 -43.58 2.75 -39.25
N SER A 9 -43.56 3.75 -38.37
CA SER A 9 -42.35 4.44 -37.97
C SER A 9 -41.61 3.62 -36.94
N LEU A 10 -40.50 2.99 -37.35
CA LEU A 10 -39.52 2.34 -36.44
C LEU A 10 -38.71 3.45 -35.78
N VAL A 11 -38.98 3.76 -34.54
CA VAL A 11 -38.11 4.59 -33.70
C VAL A 11 -37.00 3.70 -33.18
N PHE A 12 -35.80 3.81 -33.79
CA PHE A 12 -34.58 3.21 -33.25
C PHE A 12 -34.14 4.03 -32.02
N LEU A 13 -34.47 3.51 -30.84
CA LEU A 13 -33.95 4.01 -29.57
C LEU A 13 -32.46 3.55 -29.46
N HIS A 14 -31.52 4.39 -29.90
CA HIS A 14 -30.12 4.17 -29.60
C HIS A 14 -29.90 4.48 -28.10
N ALA A 15 -29.93 3.44 -27.28
CA ALA A 15 -29.41 3.52 -25.93
C ALA A 15 -27.89 3.74 -26.04
N LEU A 16 -27.46 4.99 -25.86
CA LEU A 16 -26.05 5.31 -25.64
C LEU A 16 -25.68 4.71 -24.28
N ILE A 17 -25.12 3.50 -24.29
CA ILE A 17 -24.40 2.96 -23.13
C ILE A 17 -23.11 3.78 -23.06
N LEU A 18 -23.14 4.88 -22.33
CA LEU A 18 -21.95 5.54 -21.85
C LEU A 18 -21.32 4.58 -20.84
N GLY A 19 -20.53 3.62 -21.33
CA GLY A 19 -19.57 2.92 -20.51
C GLY A 19 -18.64 3.98 -19.95
N ILE A 20 -18.78 4.28 -18.67
CA ILE A 20 -17.76 5.03 -17.95
C ILE A 20 -16.52 4.12 -18.00
N ALA A 21 -15.68 4.34 -18.99
CA ALA A 21 -14.35 3.73 -19.01
C ALA A 21 -13.64 4.29 -17.76
N GLN A 22 -13.46 3.44 -16.77
CA GLN A 22 -12.63 3.79 -15.61
C GLN A 22 -11.27 4.16 -16.18
N SER A 23 -10.81 5.40 -15.98
CA SER A 23 -9.52 5.84 -16.48
C SER A 23 -8.42 4.91 -15.92
N GLU A 24 -7.56 4.43 -16.80
CA GLU A 24 -6.45 3.60 -16.36
C GLU A 24 -5.58 4.39 -15.38
N VAL A 25 -5.28 3.81 -14.21
CA VAL A 25 -4.37 4.43 -13.23
C VAL A 25 -3.02 4.68 -13.86
N THR A 26 -2.63 5.95 -13.89
CA THR A 26 -1.34 6.38 -14.44
C THR A 26 -0.41 6.79 -13.32
N ILE A 27 0.77 6.17 -13.25
CA ILE A 27 1.85 6.46 -12.29
C ILE A 27 3.15 6.78 -13.03
N ASN A 28 4.05 7.46 -12.37
CA ASN A 28 5.41 7.64 -12.86
C ASN A 28 6.23 6.36 -12.57
N GLN A 29 6.29 5.46 -13.57
CA GLN A 29 6.92 4.15 -13.44
C GLN A 29 8.44 4.27 -13.21
N GLU A 30 9.10 5.22 -13.88
CA GLU A 30 10.53 5.47 -13.71
C GLU A 30 10.84 5.93 -12.27
N ALA A 31 10.07 6.87 -11.74
CA ALA A 31 10.25 7.34 -10.37
C ALA A 31 9.94 6.24 -9.34
N LEU A 32 8.96 5.37 -9.60
CA LEU A 32 8.63 4.22 -8.73
C LEU A 32 9.84 3.27 -8.62
N LEU A 33 10.41 2.87 -9.75
CA LEU A 33 11.57 1.97 -9.80
C LEU A 33 12.82 2.62 -9.21
N GLU A 34 13.06 3.90 -9.49
CA GLU A 34 14.20 4.63 -8.95
C GLU A 34 14.10 4.80 -7.43
N ASN A 35 12.92 5.07 -6.88
CA ASN A 35 12.74 5.16 -5.44
C ASN A 35 13.01 3.81 -4.75
N LEU A 36 12.55 2.70 -5.33
CA LEU A 36 12.83 1.36 -4.83
C LEU A 36 14.33 1.08 -4.87
N LYS A 37 14.99 1.36 -5.99
CA LYS A 37 16.44 1.18 -6.14
C LYS A 37 17.25 1.97 -5.11
N ILE A 38 16.84 3.20 -4.81
CA ILE A 38 17.51 4.01 -3.79
C ILE A 38 17.29 3.42 -2.40
N LEU A 39 16.04 3.04 -2.05
CA LEU A 39 15.73 2.51 -0.73
C LEU A 39 16.39 1.15 -0.46
N SER A 40 16.58 0.32 -1.49
CA SER A 40 17.25 -0.98 -1.37
C SER A 40 18.74 -0.95 -1.73
N ALA A 41 19.37 0.23 -1.80
CA ALA A 41 20.80 0.33 -2.05
C ALA A 41 21.63 0.07 -0.78
N ASP A 42 22.84 -0.42 -0.95
CA ASP A 42 23.81 -0.67 0.14
C ASP A 42 24.03 0.56 1.03
N ASP A 43 23.89 1.78 0.48
CA ASP A 43 24.02 3.03 1.22
C ASP A 43 22.93 3.21 2.29
N MET A 44 21.81 2.49 2.18
CA MET A 44 20.75 2.45 3.19
C MET A 44 21.02 1.41 4.29
N GLU A 45 22.13 0.65 4.21
CA GLU A 45 22.60 -0.27 5.26
C GLU A 45 21.51 -1.26 5.74
N GLY A 46 20.57 -1.64 4.84
CA GLY A 46 19.45 -2.52 5.18
C GLY A 46 18.47 -1.95 6.20
N ARG A 47 18.44 -0.65 6.41
CA ARG A 47 17.41 0.16 7.10
C ARG A 47 17.01 -0.29 8.52
N LEU A 48 17.86 -1.06 9.22
CA LEU A 48 17.51 -1.52 10.58
C LEU A 48 17.19 -0.35 11.51
N VAL A 49 16.11 -0.47 12.26
CA VAL A 49 15.63 0.54 13.21
C VAL A 49 16.74 1.09 14.12
N GLY A 50 16.80 2.41 14.24
CA GLY A 50 17.79 3.11 15.08
C GLY A 50 19.20 3.18 14.51
N THR A 51 19.44 2.75 13.27
CA THR A 51 20.73 2.86 12.57
C THR A 51 20.82 4.12 11.70
N LYS A 52 22.01 4.35 11.14
CA LYS A 52 22.20 5.41 10.14
C LYS A 52 21.43 5.12 8.85
N GLY A 53 21.36 3.86 8.43
CA GLY A 53 20.59 3.44 7.27
C GLY A 53 19.09 3.75 7.42
N SER A 54 18.48 3.37 8.56
CA SER A 54 17.10 3.74 8.86
C SER A 54 16.90 5.27 8.86
N ALA A 55 17.85 6.05 9.42
CA ALA A 55 17.77 7.51 9.41
C ALA A 55 17.82 8.10 7.99
N LYS A 56 18.62 7.53 7.07
CA LYS A 56 18.69 7.93 5.67
C LYS A 56 17.39 7.60 4.93
N ALA A 57 16.87 6.38 5.09
CA ALA A 57 15.62 5.95 4.48
C ALA A 57 14.44 6.83 4.93
N ARG A 58 14.33 7.09 6.23
CA ARG A 58 13.35 8.00 6.81
C ARG A 58 13.44 9.39 6.20
N GLN A 59 14.64 9.97 6.15
CA GLN A 59 14.86 11.30 5.57
C GLN A 59 14.48 11.32 4.08
N PHE A 60 14.80 10.27 3.33
CA PHE A 60 14.43 10.15 1.93
C PHE A 60 12.89 10.18 1.75
N VAL A 61 12.14 9.40 2.54
CA VAL A 61 10.67 9.41 2.48
C VAL A 61 10.12 10.79 2.83
N ILE A 62 10.64 11.45 3.87
CA ILE A 62 10.22 12.81 4.27
C ILE A 62 10.48 13.83 3.14
N GLU A 63 11.63 13.77 2.49
CA GLU A 63 11.96 14.67 1.37
C GLU A 63 11.04 14.46 0.18
N LYS A 64 10.72 13.21 -0.15
CA LYS A 64 9.72 12.89 -1.19
C LYS A 64 8.34 13.43 -0.83
N PHE A 65 7.89 13.24 0.41
CA PHE A 65 6.60 13.78 0.87
C PHE A 65 6.57 15.32 0.78
N LYS A 66 7.63 16.00 1.20
CA LYS A 66 7.75 17.45 1.07
C LYS A 66 7.70 17.91 -0.39
N ALA A 67 8.48 17.29 -1.27
CA ALA A 67 8.52 17.60 -2.70
C ALA A 67 7.16 17.41 -3.38
N LEU A 68 6.37 16.44 -2.92
CA LEU A 68 5.01 16.15 -3.37
C LEU A 68 3.92 16.95 -2.63
N ASN A 69 4.28 17.95 -1.81
CA ASN A 69 3.34 18.77 -1.04
C ASN A 69 2.41 17.99 -0.08
N VAL A 70 2.79 16.79 0.32
CA VAL A 70 2.12 16.07 1.41
C VAL A 70 2.21 16.89 2.68
N LYS A 71 1.14 16.96 3.46
CA LYS A 71 1.11 17.75 4.69
C LYS A 71 1.52 16.89 5.89
N THR A 72 2.11 17.56 6.86
CA THR A 72 2.42 16.94 8.15
C THR A 72 1.14 16.68 8.96
N ILE A 73 1.21 15.73 9.87
CA ILE A 73 0.21 15.57 10.93
C ILE A 73 0.75 16.28 12.17
N ASN A 74 -0.02 17.21 12.72
CA ASN A 74 0.39 17.99 13.92
C ASN A 74 1.74 18.73 13.79
N GLY A 75 2.11 19.14 12.56
CA GLY A 75 3.32 19.96 12.32
C GLY A 75 4.61 19.18 12.12
N ASN A 76 4.57 17.84 12.20
CA ASN A 76 5.73 16.98 12.00
C ASN A 76 5.37 15.80 11.08
N PHE A 77 6.36 15.30 10.32
CA PHE A 77 6.26 14.03 9.60
C PHE A 77 6.63 12.84 10.50
N GLU A 78 7.44 13.04 11.52
CA GLU A 78 7.91 11.97 12.39
C GLU A 78 6.97 11.77 13.58
N GLN A 79 6.69 10.51 13.90
CA GLN A 79 6.09 10.06 15.14
C GLN A 79 7.12 9.25 15.91
N ASP A 80 7.66 9.83 17.00
CA ASP A 80 8.69 9.21 17.81
C ASP A 80 8.10 8.16 18.76
N PHE A 81 8.79 7.02 18.90
CA PHE A 81 8.52 6.04 19.95
C PHE A 81 9.80 5.28 20.35
N SER A 82 9.72 4.54 21.43
CA SER A 82 10.81 3.65 21.86
C SER A 82 10.28 2.33 22.36
N PHE A 83 11.11 1.30 22.24
CA PHE A 83 10.80 -0.04 22.70
C PHE A 83 12.07 -0.75 23.20
N LYS A 84 11.89 -1.83 23.93
CA LYS A 84 13.01 -2.68 24.37
C LYS A 84 12.93 -4.04 23.71
N HIS A 85 14.05 -4.48 23.17
CA HIS A 85 14.24 -5.81 22.63
C HIS A 85 15.62 -6.33 23.07
N ASP A 86 15.70 -7.55 23.59
CA ASP A 86 16.94 -8.16 24.12
C ASP A 86 17.74 -7.23 25.05
N SER A 87 17.04 -6.61 26.01
CA SER A 87 17.61 -5.66 26.98
C SER A 87 18.19 -4.35 26.39
N LYS A 88 18.12 -4.15 25.08
CA LYS A 88 18.51 -2.92 24.40
C LYS A 88 17.30 -2.05 24.16
N GLU A 89 17.44 -0.75 24.40
CA GLU A 89 16.43 0.24 24.05
C GLU A 89 16.67 0.74 22.62
N TYR A 90 15.61 0.74 21.81
CA TYR A 90 15.58 1.25 20.46
C TYR A 90 14.74 2.51 20.40
N LYS A 91 15.20 3.49 19.63
CA LYS A 91 14.44 4.68 19.25
C LYS A 91 13.98 4.52 17.82
N ALA A 92 12.70 4.56 17.62
CA ALA A 92 12.06 4.34 16.33
C ALA A 92 11.20 5.56 15.95
N LYS A 93 10.90 5.70 14.67
CA LYS A 93 10.16 6.87 14.15
C LYS A 93 9.32 6.47 12.94
N ASN A 94 8.03 6.43 13.08
CA ASN A 94 7.15 6.37 11.91
C ASN A 94 7.25 7.66 11.09
N VAL A 95 7.12 7.55 9.77
CA VAL A 95 6.96 8.72 8.88
C VAL A 95 5.51 8.81 8.43
N LEU A 96 4.83 9.88 8.82
CA LEU A 96 3.41 10.07 8.61
C LEU A 96 3.14 11.35 7.83
N GLY A 97 2.43 11.22 6.73
CA GLY A 97 1.97 12.35 5.94
C GLY A 97 0.47 12.32 5.71
N MET A 98 -0.13 13.43 5.32
CA MET A 98 -1.56 13.54 5.04
C MET A 98 -1.85 14.27 3.74
N VAL A 99 -2.73 13.69 2.94
CA VAL A 99 -3.40 14.38 1.83
C VAL A 99 -4.86 14.59 2.24
N LYS A 100 -5.28 15.86 2.32
CA LYS A 100 -6.62 16.22 2.81
C LYS A 100 -7.71 15.84 1.82
N GLY A 101 -8.74 15.19 2.30
CA GLY A 101 -9.92 14.83 1.51
C GLY A 101 -10.77 16.03 1.11
N THR A 102 -11.33 15.94 -0.09
CA THR A 102 -12.17 17.01 -0.69
C THR A 102 -13.63 16.97 -0.22
N LYS A 103 -14.13 15.80 0.14
CA LYS A 103 -15.54 15.60 0.52
C LYS A 103 -15.71 15.20 1.99
N TYR A 104 -14.84 14.32 2.47
CA TYR A 104 -14.90 13.78 3.83
C TYR A 104 -13.58 14.01 4.57
N PRO A 105 -13.19 15.27 4.84
CA PRO A 105 -11.86 15.62 5.35
C PRO A 105 -11.58 15.13 6.79
N ASN A 106 -12.60 14.68 7.52
CA ASN A 106 -12.49 14.22 8.90
C ASN A 106 -12.62 12.69 9.03
N THR A 107 -12.60 11.98 7.94
CA THR A 107 -12.53 10.51 7.88
C THR A 107 -11.30 10.11 7.07
N TYR A 108 -10.70 8.98 7.43
CA TYR A 108 -9.36 8.65 6.97
C TYR A 108 -9.31 7.28 6.29
N ILE A 109 -8.52 7.19 5.22
CA ILE A 109 -7.98 5.94 4.72
C ILE A 109 -6.47 5.97 5.04
N VAL A 110 -5.96 4.92 5.65
CA VAL A 110 -4.52 4.79 5.91
C VAL A 110 -3.93 3.90 4.84
N VAL A 111 -2.97 4.42 4.07
CA VAL A 111 -2.14 3.63 3.15
C VAL A 111 -0.79 3.44 3.83
N SER A 112 -0.37 2.21 4.02
CA SER A 112 0.80 1.88 4.83
C SER A 112 1.75 0.90 4.16
N ALA A 113 3.01 0.99 4.58
CA ALA A 113 4.13 0.10 4.29
C ALA A 113 5.14 0.26 5.43
N HIS A 114 6.10 -0.65 5.59
CA HIS A 114 7.21 -0.41 6.52
C HIS A 114 8.48 -0.04 5.77
N TYR A 115 9.33 0.78 6.39
CA TYR A 115 10.57 1.21 5.75
C TYR A 115 11.82 0.62 6.40
N ASP A 116 11.70 0.03 7.60
CA ASP A 116 12.78 -0.71 8.24
C ASP A 116 12.99 -2.08 7.58
N HIS A 117 14.16 -2.67 7.79
CA HIS A 117 14.47 -4.04 7.42
C HIS A 117 15.61 -4.57 8.31
N GLU A 118 16.19 -5.70 7.99
CA GLU A 118 17.10 -6.48 8.83
C GLU A 118 18.49 -5.89 9.04
N GLY A 119 18.93 -4.89 8.27
CA GLY A 119 20.19 -4.20 8.46
C GLY A 119 21.43 -4.97 8.01
N ILE A 120 22.50 -4.88 8.79
CA ILE A 120 23.77 -5.56 8.52
C ILE A 120 23.94 -6.69 9.53
N LYS A 121 24.05 -7.93 9.05
CA LYS A 121 24.28 -9.12 9.86
C LYS A 121 25.62 -9.76 9.46
N ASN A 122 26.55 -9.88 10.41
CA ASN A 122 27.89 -10.45 10.19
C ASN A 122 28.65 -9.80 9.01
N GLY A 123 28.49 -8.48 8.82
CA GLY A 123 29.12 -7.72 7.75
C GLY A 123 28.46 -7.84 6.38
N VAL A 124 27.31 -8.52 6.28
CA VAL A 124 26.51 -8.66 5.07
C VAL A 124 25.27 -7.76 5.19
N ILE A 125 25.00 -6.96 4.16
CA ILE A 125 23.83 -6.07 4.11
C ILE A 125 22.62 -6.88 3.64
N TYR A 126 21.48 -6.66 4.28
CA TYR A 126 20.19 -7.19 3.88
C TYR A 126 19.39 -6.00 3.32
N ASN A 127 19.37 -5.86 2.00
CA ASN A 127 18.83 -4.68 1.34
C ASN A 127 17.30 -4.60 1.36
N GLY A 128 16.60 -5.74 1.40
CA GLY A 128 15.14 -5.78 1.49
C GLY A 128 14.47 -5.00 0.36
N ALA A 129 14.72 -5.40 -0.89
CA ALA A 129 14.15 -4.71 -2.05
C ALA A 129 12.66 -4.99 -2.17
N ASP A 130 12.27 -6.25 -2.02
CA ASP A 130 10.85 -6.60 -1.94
C ASP A 130 10.31 -6.31 -0.55
N ASP A 131 11.04 -6.65 0.51
CA ASP A 131 10.70 -6.51 1.93
C ASP A 131 11.44 -5.32 2.59
N ASP A 132 10.90 -4.13 2.86
CA ASP A 132 9.70 -3.60 2.17
C ASP A 132 10.02 -2.24 1.55
N ALA A 133 11.17 -2.19 0.81
CA ALA A 133 11.41 -1.02 -0.03
C ALA A 133 10.34 -0.92 -1.14
N SER A 134 9.72 -2.05 -1.54
CA SER A 134 8.68 -2.08 -2.55
C SER A 134 7.41 -1.37 -2.10
N GLY A 135 6.87 -1.67 -0.93
CA GLY A 135 5.71 -0.98 -0.36
C GLY A 135 6.01 0.47 -0.03
N THR A 136 7.19 0.77 0.55
CA THR A 136 7.60 2.15 0.86
C THR A 136 7.72 3.01 -0.42
N SER A 137 8.24 2.46 -1.52
CA SER A 137 8.30 3.18 -2.80
C SER A 137 6.92 3.35 -3.42
N ALA A 138 6.05 2.36 -3.29
CA ALA A 138 4.65 2.48 -3.70
C ALA A 138 3.91 3.55 -2.89
N LEU A 139 4.20 3.72 -1.60
CA LEU A 139 3.64 4.78 -0.77
C LEU A 139 4.01 6.18 -1.29
N ILE A 140 5.24 6.36 -1.80
CA ILE A 140 5.65 7.60 -2.47
C ILE A 140 4.88 7.79 -3.79
N ALA A 141 4.66 6.72 -4.57
CA ALA A 141 3.86 6.78 -5.79
C ALA A 141 2.38 7.13 -5.50
N PHE A 142 1.82 6.63 -4.39
CA PHE A 142 0.51 7.06 -3.88
C PHE A 142 0.50 8.56 -3.57
N ALA A 143 1.53 9.08 -2.91
CA ALA A 143 1.64 10.51 -2.65
C ALA A 143 1.58 11.33 -3.94
N GLU A 144 2.33 10.94 -4.98
CA GLU A 144 2.30 11.61 -6.29
C GLU A 144 0.92 11.49 -6.96
N TYR A 145 0.33 10.30 -6.93
CA TYR A 145 -0.99 10.04 -7.51
C TYR A 145 -2.07 10.95 -6.90
N LEU A 146 -2.10 11.04 -5.59
CA LEU A 146 -3.10 11.81 -4.83
C LEU A 146 -2.97 13.34 -5.03
N GLN A 147 -1.80 13.85 -5.42
CA GLN A 147 -1.66 15.26 -5.79
C GLN A 147 -2.35 15.57 -7.12
N LYS A 148 -2.40 14.62 -8.03
CA LYS A 148 -3.04 14.75 -9.35
C LYS A 148 -4.51 14.35 -9.31
N ASN A 149 -4.87 13.47 -8.38
CA ASN A 149 -6.20 12.91 -8.18
C ASN A 149 -6.64 13.10 -6.72
N PRO A 150 -7.12 14.30 -6.35
CA PRO A 150 -7.45 14.60 -4.96
C PRO A 150 -8.50 13.64 -4.39
N PRO A 151 -8.25 13.01 -3.23
CA PRO A 151 -9.13 12.00 -2.66
C PRO A 151 -10.39 12.62 -2.06
N LYS A 152 -11.44 11.82 -1.88
CA LYS A 152 -12.67 12.22 -1.20
C LYS A 152 -12.51 12.21 0.32
N HIS A 153 -11.91 11.15 0.86
CA HIS A 153 -11.52 11.03 2.27
C HIS A 153 -10.08 11.56 2.46
N SER A 154 -9.74 12.00 3.65
CA SER A 154 -8.33 12.28 3.94
C SER A 154 -7.52 10.99 3.93
N VAL A 155 -6.35 11.04 3.30
CA VAL A 155 -5.44 9.88 3.21
C VAL A 155 -4.24 10.12 4.10
N ILE A 156 -4.00 9.18 5.00
CA ILE A 156 -2.76 9.12 5.79
C ILE A 156 -1.80 8.19 5.06
N LEU A 157 -0.64 8.70 4.71
CA LEU A 157 0.46 7.93 4.15
C LEU A 157 1.39 7.59 5.31
N ALA A 158 1.50 6.31 5.65
CA ALA A 158 2.23 5.84 6.82
C ALA A 158 3.36 4.89 6.40
N ALA A 159 4.62 5.34 6.52
CA ALA A 159 5.77 4.47 6.47
C ALA A 159 6.16 4.12 7.92
N PHE A 160 5.86 2.89 8.33
CA PHE A 160 6.10 2.44 9.68
C PHE A 160 7.56 2.02 9.90
N ASP A 161 8.02 2.12 11.14
CA ASP A 161 9.33 1.68 11.61
C ASP A 161 9.15 0.51 12.58
N ALA A 162 10.14 -0.35 12.71
CA ALA A 162 10.14 -1.48 13.62
C ALA A 162 9.01 -2.50 13.36
N GLU A 163 8.63 -2.71 12.11
CA GLU A 163 7.79 -3.83 11.69
C GLU A 163 8.48 -5.15 12.00
N GLU A 164 9.75 -5.30 11.65
CA GLU A 164 10.64 -6.46 11.84
C GLU A 164 10.84 -6.83 13.32
N PHE A 165 10.45 -5.97 14.24
CA PHE A 165 10.43 -6.21 15.68
C PHE A 165 9.03 -6.56 16.22
N GLY A 166 8.09 -6.86 15.34
CA GLY A 166 6.73 -7.28 15.66
C GLY A 166 5.70 -6.15 15.56
N LEU A 167 5.65 -5.44 14.43
CA LEU A 167 4.62 -4.49 14.05
C LEU A 167 4.55 -3.24 14.95
N LEU A 168 5.67 -2.90 15.63
CA LEU A 168 5.65 -1.94 16.73
C LEU A 168 5.29 -0.51 16.28
N GLY A 169 5.68 -0.12 15.06
CA GLY A 169 5.32 1.18 14.50
C GLY A 169 3.84 1.34 14.27
N ALA A 170 3.22 0.36 13.63
CA ALA A 170 1.77 0.33 13.40
C ALA A 170 0.99 0.24 14.73
N GLU A 171 1.45 -0.59 15.66
CA GLU A 171 0.87 -0.64 17.02
C GLU A 171 0.91 0.71 17.73
N HIS A 172 2.07 1.40 17.66
CA HIS A 172 2.21 2.71 18.27
C HIS A 172 1.26 3.72 17.61
N PHE A 173 1.15 3.70 16.28
CA PHE A 173 0.26 4.59 15.54
C PHE A 173 -1.21 4.40 15.96
N VAL A 174 -1.73 3.18 15.94
CA VAL A 174 -3.15 2.92 16.27
C VAL A 174 -3.51 3.15 17.74
N LYS A 175 -2.51 3.17 18.64
CA LYS A 175 -2.67 3.48 20.07
C LYS A 175 -2.50 4.98 20.38
N SER A 176 -1.99 5.76 19.43
CA SER A 176 -1.71 7.19 19.63
C SER A 176 -2.93 8.06 19.42
N ASP A 177 -2.84 9.31 19.92
CA ASP A 177 -3.85 10.35 19.72
C ASP A 177 -3.55 11.26 18.51
N MET A 178 -2.66 10.86 17.59
CA MET A 178 -2.31 11.66 16.43
C MET A 178 -3.49 11.95 15.53
N ILE A 179 -4.40 10.98 15.41
CA ILE A 179 -5.68 11.11 14.72
C ILE A 179 -6.77 10.41 15.55
N ASN A 180 -8.02 10.73 15.28
CA ASN A 180 -9.10 9.93 15.81
C ASN A 180 -9.18 8.60 15.05
N ILE A 181 -8.59 7.54 15.61
CA ILE A 181 -8.52 6.21 14.98
C ILE A 181 -9.90 5.63 14.63
N LYS A 182 -10.96 5.99 15.36
CA LYS A 182 -12.34 5.59 15.07
C LYS A 182 -12.90 6.20 13.77
N LYS A 183 -12.19 7.15 13.19
CA LYS A 183 -12.52 7.78 11.91
C LYS A 183 -11.75 7.18 10.73
N VAL A 184 -10.92 6.18 10.98
CA VAL A 184 -10.29 5.40 9.92
C VAL A 184 -11.32 4.41 9.38
N ILE A 185 -11.59 4.49 8.07
CA ILE A 185 -12.59 3.64 7.40
C ILE A 185 -11.97 2.40 6.76
N ALA A 186 -10.68 2.48 6.41
CA ALA A 186 -9.92 1.36 5.90
C ALA A 186 -8.40 1.60 6.08
N ASN A 187 -7.66 0.50 6.20
CA ASN A 187 -6.21 0.44 5.99
C ASN A 187 -5.93 -0.31 4.68
N VAL A 188 -5.02 0.21 3.86
CA VAL A 188 -4.47 -0.42 2.66
C VAL A 188 -2.98 -0.62 2.93
N ASN A 189 -2.60 -1.83 3.29
CA ASN A 189 -1.22 -2.18 3.62
C ASN A 189 -0.53 -2.84 2.44
N MET A 190 0.71 -2.46 2.20
CA MET A 190 1.57 -2.99 1.13
C MET A 190 2.86 -3.47 1.77
N ASP A 191 3.19 -4.74 1.56
CA ASP A 191 4.39 -5.35 2.08
C ASP A 191 4.76 -6.53 1.18
N MET A 192 5.95 -6.47 0.55
CA MET A 192 6.39 -7.41 -0.47
C MET A 192 5.44 -7.44 -1.68
N ILE A 193 5.60 -6.50 -2.62
CA ILE A 193 4.71 -6.36 -3.78
C ILE A 193 5.46 -6.26 -5.12
N SER A 194 6.79 -6.47 -5.13
CA SER A 194 7.62 -6.22 -6.31
C SER A 194 8.01 -7.47 -7.11
N ARG A 195 7.79 -8.68 -6.56
CA ARG A 195 8.09 -9.93 -7.27
C ARG A 195 7.18 -11.07 -6.82
N SER A 196 6.91 -12.01 -7.72
CA SER A 196 6.14 -13.21 -7.41
C SER A 196 6.53 -14.35 -8.32
N ASP A 197 6.97 -15.48 -7.76
CA ASP A 197 7.36 -16.66 -8.50
C ASP A 197 6.19 -17.29 -9.29
N ILE A 198 4.95 -16.97 -8.90
CA ILE A 198 3.73 -17.45 -9.54
C ILE A 198 2.89 -16.33 -10.18
N ASN A 199 3.43 -15.12 -10.31
CA ASN A 199 2.78 -13.96 -10.94
C ASN A 199 1.43 -13.58 -10.28
N THR A 200 1.36 -13.71 -8.96
CA THR A 200 0.13 -13.48 -8.18
C THR A 200 0.36 -12.45 -7.10
N LEU A 201 -0.46 -11.40 -7.09
CA LEU A 201 -0.62 -10.47 -5.98
C LEU A 201 -1.76 -10.98 -5.10
N TRP A 202 -1.45 -11.29 -3.86
CA TRP A 202 -2.43 -11.72 -2.87
C TRP A 202 -3.09 -10.55 -2.18
N VAL A 203 -4.34 -10.75 -1.76
CA VAL A 203 -5.12 -9.78 -0.99
C VAL A 203 -5.71 -10.50 0.21
N VAL A 204 -5.32 -10.06 1.41
CA VAL A 204 -5.82 -10.55 2.70
C VAL A 204 -6.76 -9.51 3.29
N GLY A 205 -7.84 -9.93 3.97
CA GLY A 205 -8.80 -9.04 4.65
C GLY A 205 -10.27 -9.30 4.30
N PRO A 206 -10.63 -9.64 3.05
CA PRO A 206 -12.03 -9.81 2.64
C PRO A 206 -12.83 -10.87 3.40
N ARG A 207 -12.18 -11.86 4.01
CA ARG A 207 -12.84 -12.82 4.91
C ARG A 207 -13.53 -12.10 6.06
N TYR A 208 -12.87 -11.14 6.65
CA TYR A 208 -13.34 -10.39 7.83
C TYR A 208 -14.22 -9.21 7.41
N TYR A 209 -13.87 -8.55 6.29
CA TYR A 209 -14.50 -7.33 5.81
C TYR A 209 -15.11 -7.54 4.43
N LYS A 210 -16.23 -8.29 4.39
CA LYS A 210 -16.88 -8.76 3.16
C LYS A 210 -17.22 -7.64 2.16
N HIS A 211 -17.51 -6.43 2.65
CA HIS A 211 -17.80 -5.28 1.79
C HIS A 211 -16.60 -4.85 0.94
N LEU A 212 -15.36 -5.09 1.42
CA LEU A 212 -14.15 -4.81 0.66
C LEU A 212 -13.91 -5.81 -0.48
N LYS A 213 -14.57 -6.97 -0.48
CA LYS A 213 -14.43 -7.95 -1.57
C LYS A 213 -14.84 -7.38 -2.92
N ALA A 214 -15.84 -6.50 -2.94
CA ALA A 214 -16.37 -5.92 -4.18
C ALA A 214 -15.41 -4.97 -4.89
N VAL A 215 -14.42 -4.40 -4.18
CA VAL A 215 -13.45 -3.47 -4.77
C VAL A 215 -12.26 -4.17 -5.41
N ILE A 216 -12.05 -5.46 -5.08
CA ILE A 216 -10.92 -6.23 -5.59
C ILE A 216 -11.22 -6.69 -7.03
N PRO A 217 -10.35 -6.39 -7.99
CA PRO A 217 -10.55 -6.84 -9.36
C PRO A 217 -10.48 -8.37 -9.43
N ASN A 218 -11.42 -8.99 -10.13
CA ASN A 218 -11.31 -10.39 -10.50
C ASN A 218 -10.47 -10.46 -11.78
N ALA A 219 -9.14 -10.30 -11.63
CA ALA A 219 -8.26 -10.10 -12.76
C ALA A 219 -7.29 -11.27 -12.96
N SER A 220 -7.37 -11.86 -14.14
CA SER A 220 -6.20 -12.40 -14.83
C SER A 220 -6.08 -11.63 -16.14
N ASP A 221 -4.97 -10.93 -16.34
CA ASP A 221 -4.72 -10.27 -17.62
C ASP A 221 -4.02 -11.20 -18.63
N ALA A 222 -3.86 -10.72 -19.87
CA ALA A 222 -3.18 -11.45 -20.94
C ALA A 222 -1.69 -11.73 -20.62
N SER A 223 -1.09 -11.03 -19.65
CA SER A 223 0.29 -11.24 -19.18
C SER A 223 0.41 -12.28 -18.06
N ASN A 224 -0.70 -12.95 -17.70
CA ASN A 224 -0.78 -13.87 -16.57
C ASN A 224 -0.59 -13.24 -15.18
N PHE A 225 -0.64 -11.91 -15.04
CA PHE A 225 -0.73 -11.24 -13.75
C PHE A 225 -2.08 -11.56 -13.11
N ARG A 226 -2.07 -11.98 -11.86
CA ARG A 226 -3.27 -12.42 -11.13
C ARG A 226 -3.41 -11.67 -9.81
N VAL A 227 -4.64 -11.31 -9.50
CA VAL A 227 -5.01 -10.81 -8.16
C VAL A 227 -5.90 -11.87 -7.51
N LYS A 228 -5.53 -12.33 -6.33
CA LYS A 228 -6.27 -13.39 -5.61
C LYS A 228 -6.47 -13.02 -4.15
N ILE A 229 -7.66 -13.35 -3.64
CA ILE A 229 -7.93 -13.35 -2.21
C ILE A 229 -7.46 -14.70 -1.66
N GLY A 230 -6.71 -14.69 -0.57
CA GLY A 230 -6.20 -15.91 0.07
C GLY A 230 -5.37 -15.60 1.31
N HIS A 231 -4.73 -16.64 1.86
CA HIS A 231 -3.94 -16.55 3.09
C HIS A 231 -4.73 -16.02 4.30
N GLU A 232 -5.99 -16.41 4.39
CA GLU A 232 -6.91 -16.02 5.45
C GLU A 232 -7.32 -17.21 6.35
N GLY A 233 -6.51 -18.28 6.35
CA GLY A 233 -6.76 -19.48 7.15
C GLY A 233 -7.91 -20.36 6.66
N LEU A 234 -8.30 -20.27 5.36
CA LEU A 234 -9.37 -21.07 4.75
C LEU A 234 -8.94 -21.84 3.50
N ASP A 235 -7.73 -21.63 3.02
CA ASP A 235 -7.25 -22.09 1.71
C ASP A 235 -6.06 -23.07 1.80
N ASP A 236 -5.91 -23.76 2.94
CA ASP A 236 -4.79 -24.65 3.27
C ASP A 236 -3.39 -24.00 3.13
N LYS A 237 -3.35 -22.67 3.15
CA LYS A 237 -2.15 -21.83 3.11
C LYS A 237 -1.84 -21.25 4.49
N ALA A 238 -0.64 -20.69 4.63
CA ALA A 238 -0.29 -19.90 5.80
C ALA A 238 -1.32 -18.77 6.01
N ASP A 239 -1.72 -18.54 7.24
CA ASP A 239 -2.66 -17.46 7.61
C ASP A 239 -1.88 -16.17 7.87
N TRP A 240 -2.05 -15.19 6.99
CA TRP A 240 -1.38 -13.89 7.07
C TRP A 240 -2.26 -12.78 7.66
N THR A 241 -3.33 -13.15 8.32
CA THR A 241 -4.23 -12.18 8.99
C THR A 241 -3.49 -11.24 9.94
N ASN A 242 -2.37 -11.69 10.50
CA ASN A 242 -1.59 -10.93 11.49
C ASN A 242 -0.09 -10.83 11.14
N SER A 243 0.29 -10.95 9.88
CA SER A 243 1.70 -11.06 9.47
C SER A 243 2.37 -9.76 9.04
N SER A 244 1.67 -8.62 9.07
CA SER A 244 2.22 -7.30 8.73
C SER A 244 1.42 -6.18 9.40
N ASP A 245 1.77 -4.93 9.14
CA ASP A 245 1.27 -3.69 9.77
C ASP A 245 -0.25 -3.46 9.72
N HIS A 246 -0.99 -4.24 8.95
CA HIS A 246 -2.46 -4.24 8.97
C HIS A 246 -3.06 -4.87 10.25
N ALA A 247 -2.31 -5.74 10.93
CA ALA A 247 -2.81 -6.47 12.10
C ALA A 247 -3.22 -5.54 13.26
N PRO A 248 -2.46 -4.51 13.65
CA PRO A 248 -2.90 -3.57 14.67
C PRO A 248 -4.19 -2.80 14.31
N PHE A 249 -4.48 -2.59 13.02
CA PHE A 249 -5.76 -2.03 12.58
C PHE A 249 -6.88 -3.06 12.72
N HIS A 250 -6.61 -4.31 12.34
CA HIS A 250 -7.56 -5.40 12.53
C HIS A 250 -7.98 -5.56 14.00
N ASP A 251 -7.03 -5.50 14.93
CA ASP A 251 -7.27 -5.53 16.38
C ASP A 251 -8.18 -4.40 16.87
N LYS A 252 -8.22 -3.27 16.16
CA LYS A 252 -9.13 -2.15 16.42
C LYS A 252 -10.45 -2.27 15.66
N ASN A 253 -10.72 -3.40 14.99
CA ASN A 253 -11.86 -3.61 14.11
C ASN A 253 -11.93 -2.60 12.95
N ILE A 254 -10.79 -2.11 12.47
CA ILE A 254 -10.70 -1.26 11.30
C ILE A 254 -10.57 -2.16 10.08
N PRO A 255 -11.42 -1.98 9.06
CA PRO A 255 -11.32 -2.73 7.81
C PRO A 255 -9.94 -2.58 7.17
N PHE A 256 -9.38 -3.67 6.64
CA PHE A 256 -8.10 -3.65 5.96
C PHE A 256 -8.11 -4.46 4.67
N LEU A 257 -7.21 -4.10 3.77
CA LEU A 257 -6.71 -4.94 2.69
C LEU A 257 -5.19 -4.95 2.77
N PHE A 258 -4.62 -6.13 2.92
CA PHE A 258 -3.19 -6.35 2.89
C PHE A 258 -2.81 -6.94 1.54
N PHE A 259 -1.94 -6.27 0.81
CA PHE A 259 -1.41 -6.67 -0.49
C PHE A 259 0.01 -7.20 -0.32
N THR A 260 0.25 -8.40 -0.82
CA THR A 260 1.53 -9.09 -0.65
C THR A 260 1.74 -10.17 -1.71
N VAL A 261 2.86 -10.86 -1.64
CA VAL A 261 3.20 -12.05 -2.44
C VAL A 261 3.53 -13.24 -1.55
N ASP A 262 3.65 -14.45 -2.12
CA ASP A 262 4.18 -15.59 -1.39
C ASP A 262 5.66 -15.37 -1.04
N ASP A 263 6.11 -15.91 0.09
CA ASP A 263 7.52 -15.95 0.44
C ASP A 263 8.32 -16.58 -0.71
N HIS A 264 9.29 -15.83 -1.20
CA HIS A 264 10.19 -16.30 -2.23
C HIS A 264 11.55 -16.70 -1.63
N LYS A 265 12.40 -17.30 -2.43
CA LYS A 265 13.72 -17.82 -1.97
C LYS A 265 14.65 -16.76 -1.35
N ASP A 266 14.41 -15.47 -1.68
CA ASP A 266 15.25 -14.36 -1.22
C ASP A 266 14.64 -13.62 -0.01
N TYR A 267 13.42 -14.01 0.44
CA TYR A 267 12.80 -13.45 1.64
C TYR A 267 13.70 -13.56 2.86
N HIS A 268 13.95 -12.44 3.54
CA HIS A 268 14.90 -12.33 4.66
C HIS A 268 16.31 -12.87 4.33
N LYS A 269 16.78 -12.60 3.09
CA LYS A 269 18.12 -12.96 2.64
C LYS A 269 18.85 -11.74 2.08
N PRO A 270 20.20 -11.75 2.10
CA PRO A 270 20.99 -10.69 1.49
C PRO A 270 20.85 -10.65 -0.04
N THR A 271 20.10 -11.56 -0.64
CA THR A 271 19.78 -11.60 -2.07
C THR A 271 18.43 -10.96 -2.40
N ASP A 272 17.72 -10.40 -1.42
CA ASP A 272 16.57 -9.53 -1.70
C ASP A 272 17.03 -8.14 -2.13
N ASP A 273 17.56 -8.10 -3.37
CA ASP A 273 18.17 -6.94 -4.00
C ASP A 273 17.30 -6.42 -5.16
N PHE A 274 17.55 -5.17 -5.56
CA PHE A 274 16.85 -4.51 -6.67
C PHE A 274 16.91 -5.31 -7.97
N GLU A 275 18.01 -6.00 -8.25
CA GLU A 275 18.21 -6.81 -9.45
C GLU A 275 17.27 -8.02 -9.53
N ASN A 276 16.69 -8.41 -8.40
CA ASN A 276 15.80 -9.57 -8.28
C ASN A 276 14.31 -9.21 -8.26
N ILE A 277 13.93 -7.93 -8.31
CA ILE A 277 12.52 -7.54 -8.48
C ILE A 277 12.03 -7.85 -9.91
N GLN A 278 10.73 -7.82 -10.09
CA GLN A 278 10.07 -7.96 -11.41
C GLN A 278 9.36 -6.65 -11.77
N PRO A 279 10.00 -5.73 -12.52
CA PRO A 279 9.48 -4.38 -12.76
C PRO A 279 8.05 -4.35 -13.31
N ASP A 280 7.72 -5.18 -14.29
CA ASP A 280 6.38 -5.24 -14.89
C ASP A 280 5.32 -5.72 -13.89
N PHE A 281 5.65 -6.73 -13.06
CA PHE A 281 4.79 -7.21 -11.99
C PHE A 281 4.57 -6.10 -10.96
N TYR A 282 5.63 -5.46 -10.51
CA TYR A 282 5.60 -4.39 -9.51
C TYR A 282 4.74 -3.20 -9.95
N ILE A 283 4.94 -2.71 -11.18
CA ILE A 283 4.14 -1.63 -11.75
C ILE A 283 2.65 -1.99 -11.78
N LYS A 284 2.32 -3.22 -12.17
CA LYS A 284 0.94 -3.72 -12.18
C LYS A 284 0.36 -3.85 -10.79
N SER A 285 1.15 -4.34 -9.81
CA SER A 285 0.75 -4.41 -8.41
C SER A 285 0.37 -3.03 -7.89
N VAL A 286 1.24 -2.02 -8.05
CA VAL A 286 0.99 -0.65 -7.58
C VAL A 286 -0.24 -0.03 -8.26
N LYS A 287 -0.38 -0.15 -9.59
CA LYS A 287 -1.56 0.33 -10.32
C LYS A 287 -2.85 -0.33 -9.82
N THR A 288 -2.80 -1.63 -9.57
CA THR A 288 -3.94 -2.39 -9.04
C THR A 288 -4.33 -1.90 -7.65
N ILE A 289 -3.37 -1.72 -6.76
CA ILE A 289 -3.60 -1.27 -5.39
C ILE A 289 -4.20 0.14 -5.38
N ILE A 290 -3.69 1.05 -6.22
CA ILE A 290 -4.28 2.39 -6.37
C ILE A 290 -5.71 2.30 -6.89
N SER A 291 -6.00 1.45 -7.89
CA SER A 291 -7.37 1.26 -8.40
C SER A 291 -8.33 0.70 -7.34
N VAL A 292 -7.84 -0.17 -6.46
CA VAL A 292 -8.63 -0.65 -5.31
C VAL A 292 -8.85 0.46 -4.30
N PHE A 293 -7.82 1.25 -4.00
CA PHE A 293 -7.93 2.42 -3.14
C PHE A 293 -9.00 3.42 -3.64
N GLU A 294 -9.02 3.74 -4.94
CA GLU A 294 -10.03 4.64 -5.52
C GLU A 294 -11.46 4.16 -5.23
N LYS A 295 -11.70 2.85 -5.36
CA LYS A 295 -13.01 2.27 -5.08
C LYS A 295 -13.38 2.33 -3.59
N ILE A 296 -12.39 2.22 -2.68
CA ILE A 296 -12.59 2.41 -1.24
C ILE A 296 -12.91 3.88 -0.95
N ASP A 297 -12.19 4.81 -1.59
CA ASP A 297 -12.39 6.26 -1.45
C ASP A 297 -13.78 6.71 -1.97
N ASP A 298 -14.38 5.91 -2.84
CA ASP A 298 -15.74 6.13 -3.35
C ASP A 298 -16.85 5.71 -2.38
N PHE A 299 -16.54 5.03 -1.29
CA PHE A 299 -17.55 4.64 -0.31
C PHE A 299 -18.19 5.90 0.30
N SER A 300 -19.52 5.93 0.29
CA SER A 300 -20.29 6.91 1.07
C SER A 300 -20.52 6.35 2.48
N LEU A 301 -20.14 7.10 3.48
CA LEU A 301 -20.42 6.80 4.89
C LEU A 301 -21.89 7.10 5.24
#